data_51a53dea896735dbc3477010d82a05d2
#
_entry.id   51a53dea896735dbc3477010d82a05d2
#
_cell.length_a   1.000
_cell.length_b   1.000
_cell.length_c   1.000
_cell.angle_alpha   90.00
_cell.angle_beta   90.00
_cell.angle_gamma   90.00
#
_symmetry.space_group_name_H-M   'P 1'
#
loop_
_entity.id
_entity.type
_entity.pdbx_description
1 polymer ?
#
loop_
_entity_poly.entity_id
_entity_poly.type
_entity_poly.pdbx_seq_one_letter_code
_entity_poly.pdbx_strand_id
1 'polypeptide(L)'
;MLNISFKHTDKLVQRLSKLNLVSFKRLLSIQTLTTPNENALKFISKDGEMFQIRGSKSIMIKNTDQTLINHSKFAEQLFVQCPGIEELMIGDDFVTINKDPMVHWNSVKPTVLEILTKHLASGEDVVSDEFQQVQEQKDGGYKINIPKFTYSEEEEEISELIEELIDTRIRPAIMEDGGDIDYRGWDPKTGVVYLKLQGACTSCSSSEVTLKYGIESMLKHYVEEVKEVVQMMDPEQEISLKEFDKLEKKLSASKPNSNGTANI
;
A
#
# COMPACT_ATOMS: atom_id res chain seq x y z
N MET A 1 -32.50 -57.24 39.86
CA MET A 1 -32.71 -56.04 38.98
C MET A 1 -32.16 -54.82 39.68
N LEU A 2 -30.97 -54.40 39.34
CA LEU A 2 -30.30 -53.23 39.92
C LEU A 2 -30.42 -52.03 38.97
N ASN A 3 -31.23 -51.07 39.35
CA ASN A 3 -31.41 -49.81 38.62
C ASN A 3 -30.35 -48.85 39.16
N ILE A 4 -29.21 -48.72 38.46
CA ILE A 4 -28.17 -47.76 38.78
C ILE A 4 -28.50 -46.48 38.04
N SER A 5 -28.79 -45.46 38.85
CA SER A 5 -29.20 -44.11 38.43
C SER A 5 -28.10 -43.35 37.69
N PHE A 6 -28.31 -43.06 36.43
CA PHE A 6 -27.45 -42.29 35.53
C PHE A 6 -27.54 -40.76 35.71
N LYS A 7 -27.70 -40.27 36.94
CA LYS A 7 -27.86 -38.83 37.22
C LYS A 7 -26.58 -38.09 37.61
N HIS A 8 -25.40 -38.75 37.61
CA HIS A 8 -24.16 -38.10 38.10
C HIS A 8 -23.21 -37.66 36.97
N THR A 9 -23.41 -38.08 35.73
CA THR A 9 -22.54 -37.76 34.61
C THR A 9 -22.83 -36.38 33.98
N ASP A 10 -24.08 -35.92 34.03
CA ASP A 10 -24.45 -34.63 33.44
C ASP A 10 -23.88 -33.39 34.17
N LYS A 11 -23.70 -33.49 35.49
CA LYS A 11 -23.10 -32.39 36.27
C LYS A 11 -21.60 -32.25 36.10
N LEU A 12 -20.90 -33.32 35.74
CA LEU A 12 -19.47 -33.25 35.40
C LEU A 12 -19.23 -32.66 34.01
N VAL A 13 -20.04 -33.03 33.04
CA VAL A 13 -19.99 -32.48 31.68
C VAL A 13 -20.33 -30.98 31.66
N GLN A 14 -21.36 -30.56 32.43
CA GLN A 14 -21.70 -29.14 32.60
C GLN A 14 -20.66 -28.35 33.41
N ARG A 15 -19.86 -28.97 34.28
CA ARG A 15 -18.74 -28.31 34.96
C ARG A 15 -17.50 -28.19 34.11
N LEU A 16 -17.27 -29.11 33.17
CA LEU A 16 -16.17 -29.05 32.23
C LEU A 16 -16.42 -28.02 31.12
N SER A 17 -17.68 -27.74 30.76
CA SER A 17 -18.03 -26.66 29.82
C SER A 17 -17.91 -25.25 30.42
N LYS A 18 -17.73 -25.15 31.76
CA LYS A 18 -17.47 -23.87 32.48
C LYS A 18 -16.01 -23.69 32.88
N LEU A 19 -15.12 -24.59 32.49
CA LEU A 19 -13.72 -24.26 32.46
C LEU A 19 -13.58 -23.22 31.34
N ASN A 20 -13.62 -21.94 31.74
CA ASN A 20 -13.14 -20.84 30.92
C ASN A 20 -11.83 -21.37 30.30
N LEU A 21 -11.86 -21.63 29.00
CA LEU A 21 -10.67 -21.53 28.20
C LEU A 21 -10.16 -20.12 28.52
N VAL A 22 -9.18 -20.01 29.38
CA VAL A 22 -8.32 -18.87 29.45
C VAL A 22 -7.74 -18.85 28.05
N SER A 23 -8.40 -18.09 27.17
CA SER A 23 -7.85 -17.76 25.88
C SER A 23 -6.51 -17.16 26.25
N PHE A 24 -5.45 -17.91 26.05
CA PHE A 24 -4.11 -17.34 25.98
C PHE A 24 -4.24 -16.30 24.88
N LYS A 25 -4.49 -15.04 25.29
CA LYS A 25 -4.31 -13.91 24.37
C LYS A 25 -2.87 -14.06 23.91
N ARG A 26 -2.68 -14.62 22.70
CA ARG A 26 -1.39 -14.55 22.02
C ARG A 26 -0.99 -13.10 22.13
N LEU A 27 0.15 -12.85 22.73
CA LEU A 27 0.76 -11.54 22.71
C LEU A 27 1.11 -11.25 21.24
N LEU A 28 0.16 -10.68 20.52
CA LEU A 28 0.37 -10.26 19.14
C LEU A 28 1.54 -9.27 19.14
N SER A 29 2.57 -9.60 18.39
CA SER A 29 3.78 -8.77 18.30
C SER A 29 3.90 -8.21 16.89
N ILE A 30 3.83 -6.88 16.79
CA ILE A 30 4.04 -6.17 15.53
C ILE A 30 5.47 -5.68 15.49
N GLN A 31 6.17 -6.05 14.43
CA GLN A 31 7.49 -5.52 14.11
C GLN A 31 7.36 -4.30 13.21
N THR A 32 8.15 -3.27 13.48
CA THR A 32 8.29 -2.12 12.60
C THR A 32 9.57 -2.25 11.79
N LEU A 33 9.46 -2.11 10.50
CA LEU A 33 10.58 -2.09 9.55
C LEU A 33 10.70 -0.70 8.93
N THR A 34 11.93 -0.28 8.70
CA THR A 34 12.22 0.92 7.91
C THR A 34 12.05 0.61 6.43
N THR A 35 11.63 1.62 5.68
CA THR A 35 11.55 1.58 4.22
C THR A 35 12.60 2.51 3.62
N PRO A 36 12.87 2.47 2.32
CA PRO A 36 13.73 3.45 1.64
C PRO A 36 13.20 4.89 1.77
N ASN A 37 11.90 5.04 2.03
CA ASN A 37 11.27 6.32 2.29
C ASN A 37 11.26 6.62 3.80
N GLU A 38 11.97 7.65 4.25
CA GLU A 38 12.05 8.05 5.66
C GLU A 38 10.69 8.44 6.27
N ASN A 39 9.74 8.86 5.42
CA ASN A 39 8.38 9.20 5.84
C ASN A 39 7.43 8.01 5.83
N ALA A 40 7.90 6.80 5.50
CA ALA A 40 7.13 5.58 5.53
C ALA A 40 7.72 4.56 6.51
N LEU A 41 6.84 3.82 7.19
CA LEU A 41 7.20 2.63 7.97
C LEU A 41 6.30 1.47 7.59
N LYS A 42 6.91 0.28 7.54
CA LYS A 42 6.21 -0.98 7.33
C LYS A 42 6.03 -1.70 8.67
N PHE A 43 4.83 -2.16 8.94
CA PHE A 43 4.43 -2.89 10.13
C PHE A 43 4.01 -4.30 9.73
N ILE A 44 4.65 -5.32 10.31
CA ILE A 44 4.37 -6.72 10.02
C ILE A 44 3.98 -7.46 11.30
N SER A 45 3.09 -8.46 11.18
CA SER A 45 2.80 -9.37 12.29
C SER A 45 3.90 -10.44 12.40
N LYS A 46 4.51 -10.57 13.57
CA LYS A 46 5.50 -11.64 13.83
C LYS A 46 4.87 -13.01 13.99
N ASP A 47 3.61 -13.04 14.33
CA ASP A 47 2.87 -14.27 14.66
C ASP A 47 2.18 -14.89 13.43
N GLY A 48 2.37 -14.28 12.24
CA GLY A 48 1.80 -14.73 10.98
C GLY A 48 0.31 -14.42 10.85
N GLU A 49 -0.21 -13.51 11.69
CA GLU A 49 -1.56 -12.99 11.52
C GLU A 49 -1.61 -12.11 10.27
N MET A 50 -2.73 -12.17 9.55
CA MET A 50 -2.92 -11.49 8.28
C MET A 50 -3.87 -10.32 8.45
N PHE A 51 -3.60 -9.22 7.73
CA PHE A 51 -4.52 -8.08 7.63
C PHE A 51 -5.57 -8.32 6.54
N GLN A 52 -5.21 -9.09 5.51
CA GLN A 52 -6.10 -9.48 4.41
C GLN A 52 -5.93 -10.95 4.07
N ILE A 53 -6.80 -11.47 3.20
CA ILE A 53 -6.66 -12.79 2.62
C ILE A 53 -5.38 -12.83 1.78
N ARG A 54 -4.60 -13.89 1.92
CA ARG A 54 -3.33 -14.04 1.20
C ARG A 54 -3.55 -14.00 -0.32
N GLY A 55 -2.73 -13.19 -1.00
CA GLY A 55 -2.80 -12.98 -2.44
C GLY A 55 -3.84 -11.94 -2.87
N SER A 56 -4.45 -11.22 -1.91
CA SER A 56 -5.30 -10.08 -2.22
C SER A 56 -4.48 -8.91 -2.77
N LYS A 57 -5.09 -8.07 -3.61
CA LYS A 57 -4.47 -6.80 -4.02
C LYS A 57 -4.33 -5.89 -2.81
N SER A 58 -3.23 -5.13 -2.76
CA SER A 58 -3.01 -4.14 -1.71
C SER A 58 -4.10 -3.06 -1.75
N ILE A 59 -4.59 -2.69 -0.57
CA ILE A 59 -5.59 -1.64 -0.40
C ILE A 59 -4.87 -0.34 -0.06
N MET A 60 -5.17 0.71 -0.83
CA MET A 60 -4.65 2.06 -0.61
C MET A 60 -5.76 3.00 -0.15
N ILE A 61 -5.52 3.70 0.97
CA ILE A 61 -6.45 4.70 1.50
C ILE A 61 -5.65 5.95 1.87
N LYS A 62 -6.04 7.12 1.32
CA LYS A 62 -5.48 8.42 1.67
C LYS A 62 -6.36 9.11 2.71
N ASN A 63 -5.77 9.95 3.56
CA ASN A 63 -6.51 10.72 4.56
C ASN A 63 -7.49 11.73 3.94
N THR A 64 -7.29 12.10 2.67
CA THR A 64 -8.20 12.95 1.89
C THR A 64 -9.40 12.19 1.32
N ASP A 65 -9.38 10.86 1.37
CA ASP A 65 -10.37 10.00 0.74
C ASP A 65 -11.49 9.58 1.69
N GLN A 66 -12.34 10.53 2.02
CA GLN A 66 -13.46 10.28 2.95
C GLN A 66 -14.37 9.13 2.47
N THR A 67 -14.47 8.92 1.16
CA THR A 67 -15.33 7.87 0.61
C THR A 67 -14.80 6.48 0.97
N LEU A 68 -13.50 6.24 0.79
CA LEU A 68 -12.88 4.97 1.16
C LEU A 68 -12.75 4.82 2.69
N ILE A 69 -12.45 5.90 3.41
CA ILE A 69 -12.36 5.90 4.87
C ILE A 69 -13.68 5.42 5.51
N ASN A 70 -14.84 5.85 5.00
CA ASN A 70 -16.13 5.43 5.52
C ASN A 70 -16.40 3.92 5.42
N HIS A 71 -15.66 3.22 4.54
CA HIS A 71 -15.75 1.78 4.36
C HIS A 71 -14.63 1.01 5.10
N SER A 72 -13.81 1.70 5.89
CA SER A 72 -12.75 1.11 6.71
C SER A 72 -12.70 1.74 8.10
N LYS A 73 -13.32 1.10 9.08
CA LYS A 73 -13.22 1.53 10.49
C LYS A 73 -11.77 1.55 10.98
N PHE A 74 -10.95 0.65 10.46
CA PHE A 74 -9.53 0.58 10.76
C PHE A 74 -8.80 1.84 10.29
N ALA A 75 -8.99 2.24 9.02
CA ALA A 75 -8.41 3.47 8.46
C ALA A 75 -8.95 4.73 9.16
N GLU A 76 -10.26 4.79 9.44
CA GLU A 76 -10.88 5.88 10.18
C GLU A 76 -10.23 6.09 11.54
N GLN A 77 -10.09 5.02 12.33
CA GLN A 77 -9.45 5.09 13.65
C GLN A 77 -8.01 5.59 13.54
N LEU A 78 -7.27 5.11 12.53
CA LEU A 78 -5.87 5.44 12.33
C LEU A 78 -5.69 6.92 11.97
N PHE A 79 -6.45 7.44 11.02
CA PHE A 79 -6.36 8.85 10.62
C PHE A 79 -6.86 9.81 11.70
N VAL A 80 -7.90 9.43 12.45
CA VAL A 80 -8.44 10.28 13.54
C VAL A 80 -7.50 10.32 14.74
N GLN A 81 -6.92 9.18 15.14
CA GLN A 81 -6.08 9.11 16.34
C GLN A 81 -4.62 9.44 16.09
N CYS A 82 -4.18 9.41 14.83
CA CYS A 82 -2.80 9.70 14.43
C CYS A 82 -2.78 10.84 13.40
N PRO A 83 -3.02 12.10 13.82
CA PRO A 83 -2.98 13.23 12.91
C PRO A 83 -1.58 13.37 12.27
N GLY A 84 -1.57 13.63 10.97
CA GLY A 84 -0.34 13.69 10.17
C GLY A 84 0.04 12.37 9.49
N ILE A 85 -0.76 11.32 9.61
CA ILE A 85 -0.71 10.20 8.68
C ILE A 85 -1.46 10.59 7.41
N GLU A 86 -0.82 10.40 6.27
CA GLU A 86 -1.34 10.82 4.97
C GLU A 86 -1.90 9.65 4.16
N GLU A 87 -1.24 8.50 4.24
CA GLU A 87 -1.56 7.36 3.39
C GLU A 87 -1.36 6.04 4.15
N LEU A 88 -2.25 5.11 3.89
CA LEU A 88 -2.27 3.78 4.44
C LEU A 88 -2.30 2.78 3.28
N MET A 89 -1.32 1.88 3.24
CA MET A 89 -1.33 0.73 2.34
C MET A 89 -1.44 -0.55 3.17
N ILE A 90 -2.41 -1.38 2.87
CA ILE A 90 -2.68 -2.63 3.57
C ILE A 90 -2.39 -3.78 2.59
N GLY A 91 -1.34 -4.53 2.88
CA GLY A 91 -1.03 -5.79 2.20
C GLY A 91 -1.60 -6.99 2.96
N ASP A 92 -1.19 -8.18 2.58
CA ASP A 92 -1.66 -9.41 3.21
C ASP A 92 -1.27 -9.48 4.69
N ASP A 93 0.02 -9.43 4.98
CA ASP A 93 0.61 -9.61 6.31
C ASP A 93 1.29 -8.34 6.85
N PHE A 94 1.14 -7.23 6.14
CA PHE A 94 1.76 -5.97 6.51
C PHE A 94 0.86 -4.77 6.27
N VAL A 95 1.21 -3.68 6.95
CA VAL A 95 0.64 -2.36 6.72
C VAL A 95 1.79 -1.37 6.56
N THR A 96 1.79 -0.61 5.48
CA THR A 96 2.69 0.53 5.29
C THR A 96 1.94 1.82 5.54
N ILE A 97 2.55 2.70 6.31
CA ILE A 97 1.98 3.99 6.70
C ILE A 97 2.93 5.08 6.27
N ASN A 98 2.43 6.04 5.50
CA ASN A 98 3.11 7.26 5.11
C ASN A 98 2.60 8.43 5.95
N LYS A 99 3.51 9.25 6.43
CA LYS A 99 3.21 10.43 7.24
C LYS A 99 3.70 11.72 6.58
N ASP A 100 3.12 12.83 6.98
CA ASP A 100 3.63 14.17 6.69
C ASP A 100 5.10 14.30 7.16
N PRO A 101 6.02 14.82 6.34
CA PRO A 101 7.41 15.04 6.70
C PRO A 101 7.61 15.85 8.00
N MET A 102 6.68 16.74 8.34
CA MET A 102 6.73 17.56 9.55
C MET A 102 6.39 16.80 10.83
N VAL A 103 5.80 15.61 10.72
CA VAL A 103 5.41 14.79 11.88
C VAL A 103 6.54 13.81 12.23
N HIS A 104 6.85 13.68 13.52
CA HIS A 104 7.85 12.73 14.01
C HIS A 104 7.23 11.38 14.33
N TRP A 105 7.87 10.28 13.89
CA TRP A 105 7.43 8.91 14.18
C TRP A 105 7.24 8.63 15.66
N ASN A 106 8.06 9.23 16.53
CA ASN A 106 7.95 9.02 17.97
C ASN A 106 6.60 9.49 18.56
N SER A 107 5.93 10.44 17.93
CA SER A 107 4.62 10.92 18.39
C SER A 107 3.46 10.06 17.97
N VAL A 108 3.52 9.40 16.80
CA VAL A 108 2.39 8.65 16.23
C VAL A 108 2.56 7.13 16.33
N LYS A 109 3.80 6.64 16.28
CA LYS A 109 4.10 5.20 16.26
C LYS A 109 3.51 4.39 17.43
N PRO A 110 3.50 4.86 18.69
CA PRO A 110 2.89 4.10 19.79
C PRO A 110 1.39 3.87 19.57
N THR A 111 0.66 4.90 19.13
CA THR A 111 -0.78 4.82 18.83
C THR A 111 -1.04 3.93 17.63
N VAL A 112 -0.22 4.02 16.59
CA VAL A 112 -0.29 3.13 15.44
C VAL A 112 -0.18 1.67 15.87
N LEU A 113 0.85 1.32 16.66
CA LEU A 113 1.05 -0.05 17.15
C LEU A 113 -0.13 -0.53 18.00
N GLU A 114 -0.73 0.33 18.81
CA GLU A 114 -1.92 0.00 19.59
C GLU A 114 -3.12 -0.33 18.71
N ILE A 115 -3.39 0.50 17.69
CA ILE A 115 -4.51 0.30 16.75
C ILE A 115 -4.32 -0.99 15.96
N LEU A 116 -3.13 -1.21 15.38
CA LEU A 116 -2.80 -2.43 14.63
C LEU A 116 -2.96 -3.69 15.49
N THR A 117 -2.46 -3.65 16.72
CA THR A 117 -2.57 -4.79 17.65
C THR A 117 -4.01 -5.09 18.02
N LYS A 118 -4.81 -4.04 18.28
CA LYS A 118 -6.25 -4.20 18.57
C LYS A 118 -7.00 -4.77 17.38
N HIS A 119 -6.71 -4.28 16.19
CA HIS A 119 -7.36 -4.74 14.96
C HIS A 119 -7.08 -6.23 14.73
N LEU A 120 -5.81 -6.66 14.72
CA LEU A 120 -5.44 -8.06 14.59
C LEU A 120 -6.04 -8.96 15.70
N ALA A 121 -6.16 -8.43 16.93
CA ALA A 121 -6.76 -9.15 18.02
C ALA A 121 -8.29 -9.28 17.91
N SER A 122 -8.96 -8.36 17.21
CA SER A 122 -10.41 -8.41 16.98
C SER A 122 -10.80 -9.42 15.92
N GLY A 123 -9.92 -9.68 14.94
CA GLY A 123 -10.23 -10.49 13.77
C GLY A 123 -11.29 -9.87 12.86
N GLU A 124 -11.51 -8.56 12.97
CA GLU A 124 -12.40 -7.82 12.08
C GLU A 124 -11.72 -7.58 10.72
N ASP A 125 -12.51 -7.53 9.65
CA ASP A 125 -12.01 -7.19 8.33
C ASP A 125 -11.54 -5.73 8.29
N VAL A 126 -10.46 -5.46 7.58
CA VAL A 126 -9.89 -4.10 7.43
C VAL A 126 -10.81 -3.16 6.67
N VAL A 127 -11.64 -3.72 5.78
CA VAL A 127 -12.59 -2.99 4.93
C VAL A 127 -13.94 -3.71 4.89
N SER A 128 -15.02 -2.99 4.58
CA SER A 128 -16.34 -3.58 4.37
C SER A 128 -16.43 -4.30 3.01
N ASP A 129 -17.41 -5.20 2.88
CA ASP A 129 -17.68 -5.94 1.63
C ASP A 129 -17.95 -5.02 0.42
N GLU A 130 -18.42 -3.80 0.68
CA GLU A 130 -18.74 -2.81 -0.36
C GLU A 130 -17.51 -2.02 -0.83
N PHE A 131 -16.40 -2.11 -0.11
CA PHE A 131 -15.19 -1.31 -0.37
C PHE A 131 -14.68 -1.47 -1.81
N GLN A 132 -14.60 -2.68 -2.32
CA GLN A 132 -14.12 -2.96 -3.68
C GLN A 132 -14.98 -2.27 -4.74
N GLN A 133 -16.31 -2.34 -4.59
CA GLN A 133 -17.23 -1.68 -5.53
C GLN A 133 -17.07 -0.16 -5.53
N VAL A 134 -16.86 0.43 -4.33
CA VAL A 134 -16.64 1.87 -4.17
C VAL A 134 -15.30 2.27 -4.78
N GLN A 135 -14.27 1.47 -4.60
CA GLN A 135 -12.94 1.70 -5.18
C GLN A 135 -12.99 1.63 -6.71
N GLU A 136 -13.63 0.63 -7.28
CA GLU A 136 -13.79 0.48 -8.74
C GLU A 136 -14.58 1.65 -9.35
N GLN A 137 -15.65 2.10 -8.69
CA GLN A 137 -16.42 3.27 -9.12
C GLN A 137 -15.57 4.54 -9.10
N LYS A 138 -14.69 4.68 -8.13
CA LYS A 138 -13.80 5.81 -7.99
C LYS A 138 -12.70 5.77 -9.06
N ASP A 139 -12.04 4.64 -9.25
CA ASP A 139 -11.04 4.45 -10.29
C ASP A 139 -11.62 4.63 -11.71
N GLY A 140 -12.86 4.22 -11.92
CA GLY A 140 -13.61 4.46 -13.16
C GLY A 140 -14.13 5.91 -13.31
N GLY A 141 -14.35 6.63 -12.22
CA GLY A 141 -14.84 8.02 -12.19
C GLY A 141 -13.74 9.07 -12.37
N TYR A 142 -12.56 8.82 -11.86
CA TYR A 142 -11.37 9.57 -12.26
C TYR A 142 -11.02 9.12 -13.69
N LYS A 143 -11.21 10.02 -14.67
CA LYS A 143 -10.61 9.87 -15.98
C LYS A 143 -9.09 9.96 -15.86
N ILE A 144 -8.48 9.02 -15.13
CA ILE A 144 -7.10 8.66 -15.37
C ILE A 144 -7.13 8.25 -16.83
N ASN A 145 -6.42 8.96 -17.70
CA ASN A 145 -6.23 8.56 -19.09
C ASN A 145 -5.42 7.25 -19.10
N ILE A 146 -6.01 6.18 -18.55
CA ILE A 146 -5.48 4.85 -18.77
C ILE A 146 -5.78 4.57 -20.22
N PRO A 147 -4.78 4.48 -21.09
CA PRO A 147 -5.00 4.10 -22.47
C PRO A 147 -5.71 2.75 -22.43
N LYS A 148 -6.91 2.68 -22.98
CA LYS A 148 -7.56 1.38 -23.20
C LYS A 148 -6.88 0.77 -24.40
N PHE A 149 -6.01 -0.18 -24.13
CA PHE A 149 -5.37 -0.96 -25.16
C PHE A 149 -6.34 -2.07 -25.63
N THR A 150 -6.38 -2.27 -26.92
CA THR A 150 -7.04 -3.43 -27.54
C THR A 150 -5.92 -4.22 -28.18
N TYR A 151 -5.70 -5.42 -27.70
CA TYR A 151 -4.63 -6.30 -28.13
C TYR A 151 -5.11 -7.27 -29.20
N SER A 152 -4.24 -7.63 -30.12
CA SER A 152 -4.32 -8.85 -30.90
C SER A 152 -3.96 -10.06 -30.02
N GLU A 153 -4.17 -11.26 -30.48
CA GLU A 153 -3.84 -12.48 -29.71
C GLU A 153 -2.34 -12.54 -29.33
N GLU A 154 -1.45 -12.19 -30.24
CA GLU A 154 0.00 -12.13 -30.00
C GLU A 154 0.38 -10.99 -29.00
N GLU A 155 -0.27 -9.83 -29.10
CA GLU A 155 -0.05 -8.70 -28.21
C GLU A 155 -0.59 -8.97 -26.79
N GLU A 156 -1.65 -9.76 -26.66
CA GLU A 156 -2.20 -10.18 -25.38
C GLU A 156 -1.24 -11.11 -24.64
N GLU A 157 -0.62 -12.08 -25.34
CA GLU A 157 0.41 -12.95 -24.78
C GLU A 157 1.60 -12.13 -24.24
N ILE A 158 2.03 -11.09 -24.96
CA ILE A 158 3.11 -10.19 -24.47
C ILE A 158 2.67 -9.40 -23.24
N SER A 159 1.44 -8.89 -23.23
CA SER A 159 0.88 -8.15 -22.08
C SER A 159 0.79 -9.03 -20.84
N GLU A 160 0.33 -10.28 -20.99
CA GLU A 160 0.28 -11.27 -19.91
C GLU A 160 1.70 -11.63 -19.39
N LEU A 161 2.66 -11.79 -20.29
CA LEU A 161 4.06 -12.04 -19.92
C LEU A 161 4.64 -10.88 -19.10
N ILE A 162 4.35 -9.63 -19.49
CA ILE A 162 4.77 -8.45 -18.74
C ILE A 162 4.16 -8.45 -17.33
N GLU A 163 2.85 -8.73 -17.22
CA GLU A 163 2.16 -8.80 -15.94
C GLU A 163 2.72 -9.91 -15.06
N GLU A 164 2.96 -11.11 -15.61
CA GLU A 164 3.58 -12.22 -14.89
C GLU A 164 4.99 -11.88 -14.37
N LEU A 165 5.83 -11.21 -15.17
CA LEU A 165 7.14 -10.77 -14.74
C LEU A 165 7.07 -9.75 -13.61
N ILE A 166 6.12 -8.82 -13.69
CA ILE A 166 5.87 -7.86 -12.63
C ILE A 166 5.48 -8.59 -11.34
N ASP A 167 4.52 -9.50 -11.41
CA ASP A 167 3.98 -10.19 -10.25
C ASP A 167 4.98 -11.16 -9.60
N THR A 168 5.78 -11.86 -10.41
CA THR A 168 6.66 -12.91 -9.91
C THR A 168 8.07 -12.43 -9.57
N ARG A 169 8.55 -11.37 -10.21
CA ARG A 169 9.95 -10.91 -10.07
C ARG A 169 10.08 -9.53 -9.44
N ILE A 170 9.18 -8.60 -9.77
CA ILE A 170 9.31 -7.20 -9.38
C ILE A 170 8.52 -6.92 -8.10
N ARG A 171 7.23 -7.29 -8.07
CA ARG A 171 6.33 -7.04 -6.95
C ARG A 171 6.87 -7.54 -5.60
N PRO A 172 7.44 -8.75 -5.48
CA PRO A 172 7.94 -9.23 -4.19
C PRO A 172 9.00 -8.31 -3.58
N ALA A 173 9.94 -7.82 -4.39
CA ALA A 173 10.98 -6.91 -3.92
C ALA A 173 10.39 -5.54 -3.50
N ILE A 174 9.44 -5.03 -4.26
CA ILE A 174 8.74 -3.77 -3.94
C ILE A 174 7.92 -3.91 -2.65
N MET A 175 7.23 -5.04 -2.48
CA MET A 175 6.48 -5.34 -1.25
C MET A 175 7.41 -5.49 -0.05
N GLU A 176 8.60 -6.05 -0.22
CA GLU A 176 9.61 -6.14 0.85
C GLU A 176 9.98 -4.75 1.38
N ASP A 177 10.12 -3.77 0.49
CA ASP A 177 10.38 -2.36 0.79
C ASP A 177 9.14 -1.58 1.27
N GLY A 178 7.98 -2.23 1.41
CA GLY A 178 6.74 -1.62 1.90
C GLY A 178 5.95 -0.86 0.84
N GLY A 179 6.23 -1.10 -0.43
CA GLY A 179 5.46 -0.60 -1.57
C GLY A 179 4.63 -1.68 -2.24
N ASP A 180 3.95 -1.31 -3.31
CA ASP A 180 3.32 -2.22 -4.27
C ASP A 180 3.35 -1.60 -5.66
N ILE A 181 3.12 -2.43 -6.68
CA ILE A 181 3.11 -2.06 -8.09
C ILE A 181 1.85 -2.61 -8.75
N ASP A 182 1.19 -1.77 -9.52
CA ASP A 182 -0.01 -2.14 -10.26
C ASP A 182 0.25 -1.94 -11.77
N TYR A 183 0.10 -3.02 -12.54
CA TYR A 183 0.21 -3.00 -13.99
C TYR A 183 -1.03 -2.33 -14.60
N ARG A 184 -0.83 -1.34 -15.49
CA ARG A 184 -1.89 -0.55 -16.10
C ARG A 184 -2.00 -0.76 -17.61
N GLY A 185 -1.14 -1.58 -18.17
CA GLY A 185 -1.14 -1.96 -19.57
C GLY A 185 0.15 -1.61 -20.30
N TRP A 186 0.24 -2.07 -21.53
CA TRP A 186 1.35 -1.87 -22.43
C TRP A 186 0.82 -1.36 -23.79
N ASP A 187 1.52 -0.39 -24.39
CA ASP A 187 1.20 0.11 -25.74
C ASP A 187 2.05 -0.62 -26.78
N PRO A 188 1.48 -1.51 -27.59
CA PRO A 188 2.24 -2.25 -28.61
C PRO A 188 2.90 -1.36 -29.65
N LYS A 189 2.33 -0.18 -29.93
CA LYS A 189 2.84 0.72 -30.96
C LYS A 189 4.10 1.47 -30.54
N THR A 190 4.17 1.86 -29.28
CA THR A 190 5.28 2.63 -28.74
C THR A 190 6.23 1.78 -27.89
N GLY A 191 5.80 0.61 -27.41
CA GLY A 191 6.54 -0.25 -26.49
C GLY A 191 6.55 0.29 -25.06
N VAL A 192 5.64 1.19 -24.70
CA VAL A 192 5.56 1.81 -23.38
C VAL A 192 4.72 0.94 -22.43
N VAL A 193 5.28 0.59 -21.28
CA VAL A 193 4.58 -0.07 -20.17
C VAL A 193 4.14 0.97 -19.15
N TYR A 194 2.88 0.93 -18.77
CA TYR A 194 2.27 1.83 -17.79
C TYR A 194 2.12 1.13 -16.45
N LEU A 195 2.65 1.74 -15.40
CA LEU A 195 2.64 1.22 -14.04
C LEU A 195 2.15 2.28 -13.05
N LYS A 196 1.53 1.85 -11.97
CA LYS A 196 1.23 2.69 -10.81
C LYS A 196 1.98 2.15 -9.60
N LEU A 197 2.82 2.98 -8.97
CA LEU A 197 3.50 2.65 -7.72
C LEU A 197 2.64 3.09 -6.53
N GLN A 198 2.72 2.33 -5.43
CA GLN A 198 1.91 2.53 -4.23
C GLN A 198 2.75 2.39 -2.95
N GLY A 199 2.20 2.84 -1.82
CA GLY A 199 2.82 2.70 -0.51
C GLY A 199 4.12 3.51 -0.35
N ALA A 200 5.16 2.92 0.22
CA ALA A 200 6.45 3.61 0.45
C ALA A 200 7.08 4.18 -0.83
N CYS A 201 6.71 3.66 -2.00
CA CYS A 201 7.28 4.06 -3.29
C CYS A 201 6.74 5.39 -3.82
N THR A 202 5.64 5.95 -3.26
CA THR A 202 4.94 7.11 -3.84
C THR A 202 5.53 8.47 -3.48
N SER A 203 6.35 8.58 -2.44
CA SER A 203 6.77 9.87 -1.87
C SER A 203 8.28 10.09 -1.82
N CYS A 204 9.07 9.29 -2.53
CA CYS A 204 10.52 9.42 -2.52
C CYS A 204 11.07 9.72 -3.92
N SER A 205 11.27 10.99 -4.24
CA SER A 205 11.72 11.45 -5.57
C SER A 205 13.04 10.84 -6.05
N SER A 206 13.95 10.48 -5.14
CA SER A 206 15.22 9.84 -5.51
C SER A 206 15.08 8.33 -5.73
N SER A 207 14.19 7.66 -5.01
CA SER A 207 13.93 6.24 -5.18
C SER A 207 13.00 5.95 -6.36
N GLU A 208 12.08 6.87 -6.69
CA GLU A 208 11.19 6.74 -7.86
C GLU A 208 12.00 6.56 -9.16
N VAL A 209 12.98 7.41 -9.39
CA VAL A 209 13.82 7.36 -10.59
C VAL A 209 14.62 6.06 -10.63
N THR A 210 15.24 5.67 -9.52
CA THR A 210 16.05 4.46 -9.42
C THR A 210 15.19 3.20 -9.58
N LEU A 211 14.03 3.17 -8.95
CA LEU A 211 13.07 2.06 -9.04
C LEU A 211 12.51 1.93 -10.47
N LYS A 212 12.11 3.04 -11.09
CA LYS A 212 11.65 3.06 -12.47
C LYS A 212 12.70 2.47 -13.42
N TYR A 213 13.95 2.90 -13.32
CA TYR A 213 15.04 2.35 -14.14
C TYR A 213 15.32 0.87 -13.87
N GLY A 214 15.22 0.43 -12.63
CA GLY A 214 15.36 -0.98 -12.27
C GLY A 214 14.27 -1.85 -12.89
N ILE A 215 13.02 -1.42 -12.80
CA ILE A 215 11.85 -2.08 -13.42
C ILE A 215 12.01 -2.10 -14.94
N GLU A 216 12.31 -0.96 -15.55
CA GLU A 216 12.49 -0.83 -16.99
C GLU A 216 13.60 -1.73 -17.50
N SER A 217 14.75 -1.76 -16.83
CA SER A 217 15.88 -2.63 -17.20
C SER A 217 15.52 -4.10 -17.12
N MET A 218 14.76 -4.51 -16.10
CA MET A 218 14.33 -5.89 -15.94
C MET A 218 13.34 -6.28 -17.04
N LEU A 219 12.32 -5.46 -17.30
CA LEU A 219 11.33 -5.77 -18.34
C LEU A 219 11.97 -5.83 -19.74
N LYS A 220 12.83 -4.89 -20.09
CA LYS A 220 13.59 -4.90 -21.36
C LYS A 220 14.49 -6.09 -21.53
N HIS A 221 14.96 -6.69 -20.46
CA HIS A 221 15.80 -7.87 -20.51
C HIS A 221 15.04 -9.12 -20.93
N TYR A 222 13.77 -9.22 -20.53
CA TYR A 222 12.94 -10.40 -20.79
C TYR A 222 11.96 -10.22 -21.96
N VAL A 223 11.59 -8.98 -22.28
CA VAL A 223 10.57 -8.63 -23.27
C VAL A 223 11.16 -7.57 -24.22
N GLU A 224 11.54 -7.99 -25.43
CA GLU A 224 12.21 -7.12 -26.43
C GLU A 224 11.30 -5.97 -26.91
N GLU A 225 10.00 -6.16 -26.85
CA GLU A 225 8.97 -5.19 -27.26
C GLU A 225 8.88 -4.00 -26.30
N VAL A 226 9.31 -4.15 -25.04
CA VAL A 226 9.31 -3.08 -24.05
C VAL A 226 10.42 -2.07 -24.35
N LYS A 227 10.05 -0.81 -24.55
CA LYS A 227 10.98 0.30 -24.84
C LYS A 227 11.13 1.26 -23.68
N GLU A 228 10.08 1.49 -22.92
CA GLU A 228 10.06 2.45 -21.82
C GLU A 228 9.04 2.04 -20.77
N VAL A 229 9.28 2.43 -19.52
CA VAL A 229 8.33 2.32 -18.41
C VAL A 229 7.89 3.73 -18.01
N VAL A 230 6.58 3.95 -17.92
CA VAL A 230 5.99 5.21 -17.49
C VAL A 230 5.18 4.97 -16.22
N GLN A 231 5.52 5.70 -15.16
CA GLN A 231 4.73 5.73 -13.95
C GLN A 231 3.51 6.61 -14.14
N MET A 232 2.34 6.05 -13.88
CA MET A 232 1.09 6.82 -13.81
C MET A 232 0.94 7.38 -12.41
N MET A 233 0.66 8.67 -12.35
CA MET A 233 0.43 9.39 -11.10
C MET A 233 -1.07 9.63 -10.91
N ASP A 234 -1.50 9.71 -9.66
CA ASP A 234 -2.84 10.20 -9.37
C ASP A 234 -2.98 11.67 -9.78
N PRO A 235 -4.17 12.13 -10.20
CA PRO A 235 -4.38 13.52 -10.65
C PRO A 235 -3.93 14.56 -9.61
N GLU A 236 -4.04 14.25 -8.34
CA GLU A 236 -3.57 15.12 -7.24
C GLU A 236 -2.04 15.23 -7.22
N GLN A 237 -1.32 14.14 -7.48
CA GLN A 237 0.14 14.12 -7.59
C GLN A 237 0.61 14.92 -8.80
N GLU A 238 -0.06 14.75 -9.95
CA GLU A 238 0.26 15.53 -11.16
C GLU A 238 0.08 17.05 -10.96
N ILE A 239 -0.98 17.45 -10.24
CA ILE A 239 -1.22 18.86 -9.93
C ILE A 239 -0.12 19.38 -9.00
N SER A 240 0.24 18.65 -7.96
CA SER A 240 1.28 19.02 -6.99
C SER A 240 2.63 19.20 -7.68
N LEU A 241 3.02 18.28 -8.57
CA LEU A 241 4.26 18.38 -9.33
C LEU A 241 4.26 19.57 -10.28
N LYS A 242 3.16 19.82 -10.99
CA LYS A 242 3.03 20.98 -11.88
C LYS A 242 3.14 22.31 -11.12
N GLU A 243 2.58 22.38 -9.92
CA GLU A 243 2.70 23.58 -9.06
C GLU A 243 4.12 23.71 -8.50
N PHE A 244 4.76 22.63 -8.11
CA PHE A 244 6.15 22.61 -7.65
C PHE A 244 7.11 23.08 -8.76
N ASP A 245 6.99 22.54 -9.98
CA ASP A 245 7.78 22.96 -11.14
C ASP A 245 7.61 24.47 -11.46
N LYS A 246 6.38 24.96 -11.33
CA LYS A 246 6.12 26.40 -11.51
C LYS A 246 6.81 27.25 -10.44
N LEU A 247 6.82 26.76 -9.21
CA LEU A 247 7.47 27.44 -8.09
C LEU A 247 8.99 27.44 -8.28
N GLU A 248 9.57 26.30 -8.62
CA GLU A 248 11.00 26.15 -8.87
C GLU A 248 11.48 27.06 -10.02
N LYS A 249 10.75 27.11 -11.12
CA LYS A 249 11.01 28.04 -12.24
C LYS A 249 10.93 29.50 -11.82
N LYS A 250 10.00 29.87 -10.95
CA LYS A 250 9.92 31.24 -10.40
C LYS A 250 11.10 31.55 -9.48
N LEU A 251 11.51 30.62 -8.63
CA LEU A 251 12.65 30.80 -7.72
C LEU A 251 13.98 30.85 -8.47
N SER A 252 14.16 30.04 -9.49
CA SER A 252 15.35 30.07 -10.35
C SER A 252 15.44 31.36 -11.19
N ALA A 253 14.32 31.88 -11.62
CA ALA A 253 14.27 33.19 -12.34
C ALA A 253 14.48 34.40 -11.42
N SER A 254 14.29 34.25 -10.09
CA SER A 254 14.44 35.33 -9.10
C SER A 254 15.82 35.41 -8.45
N LYS A 255 16.76 34.51 -8.78
CA LYS A 255 18.16 34.62 -8.29
C LYS A 255 18.84 35.78 -9.04
N PRO A 256 19.24 36.87 -8.36
CA PRO A 256 20.01 37.95 -9.01
C PRO A 256 21.38 37.40 -9.40
N ASN A 257 21.80 37.67 -10.63
CA ASN A 257 23.15 37.46 -11.12
C ASN A 257 24.16 38.18 -10.21
N SER A 258 24.78 37.48 -9.29
CA SER A 258 25.91 37.95 -8.51
C SER A 258 27.23 37.74 -9.29
N ASN A 259 27.31 38.28 -10.53
CA ASN A 259 28.58 38.54 -11.15
C ASN A 259 28.94 40.00 -10.90
N GLY A 260 29.36 40.28 -9.68
CA GLY A 260 30.06 41.53 -9.32
C GLY A 260 31.56 41.27 -9.46
N THR A 261 32.12 41.64 -10.58
CA THR A 261 33.54 41.89 -10.78
C THR A 261 34.08 42.73 -9.66
N ALA A 262 34.97 42.18 -8.84
CA ALA A 262 35.91 42.94 -8.03
C ALA A 262 37.23 43.08 -8.82
N ASN A 263 37.32 44.15 -9.60
CA ASN A 263 38.58 44.76 -9.91
C ASN A 263 38.95 45.69 -8.72
N ILE A 264 40.01 45.42 -8.04
CA ILE A 264 41.14 46.34 -7.67
C ILE A 264 42.20 45.46 -7.01
#